data_67ccf8a8e7e5ae0138209673041adc89
#
_entry.id   67ccf8a8e7e5ae0138209673041adc89
#
_cell.length_a   1.000
_cell.length_b   1.000
_cell.length_c   1.000
_cell.angle_alpha   90.00
_cell.angle_beta   90.00
_cell.angle_gamma   90.00
#
_symmetry.space_group_name_H-M   'P 1'
#
loop_
_entity.id
_entity.type
_entity.pdbx_description
1 polymer ?
#
loop_
_entity_poly.entity_id
_entity_poly.type
_entity_poly.pdbx_seq_one_letter_code
_entity_poly.pdbx_strand_id
1 'polypeptide(L)'
;EKLTELGNSGKPFNLNMLTVDTHFEDGHPCDKCQNRYSEQYANVIACSARQVESFLEWCKQQAWYDNTTILITGDHPTMDSDFLLNIDEDYDRRVFTAYINSARTYNGEKRQYSSFDTFPTLLASIGADIEGNKLGLGVNLYSSSSTFTEEMGVEGINDKLIAKSEFMENLSSQTSEDGSDE
;
A
#
# COMPACT_ATOMS: atom_id res chain seq x y z
N GLU A 1 -10.70 18.74 -1.83
CA GLU A 1 -11.86 19.23 -1.06
C GLU A 1 -11.94 18.53 0.31
N LYS A 2 -12.19 17.20 0.38
CA LYS A 2 -12.33 16.51 1.69
C LYS A 2 -11.09 16.58 2.57
N LEU A 3 -9.90 16.42 2.01
CA LEU A 3 -8.65 16.53 2.76
C LEU A 3 -8.42 17.96 3.29
N THR A 4 -8.82 18.99 2.53
CA THR A 4 -8.77 20.39 2.99
C THR A 4 -9.67 20.62 4.20
N GLU A 5 -10.90 20.08 4.14
CA GLU A 5 -11.85 20.15 5.27
C GLU A 5 -11.28 19.47 6.51
N LEU A 6 -10.80 18.22 6.36
CA LEU A 6 -10.24 17.44 7.47
C LEU A 6 -8.99 18.09 8.06
N GLY A 7 -8.05 18.50 7.21
CA GLY A 7 -6.79 19.13 7.64
C GLY A 7 -6.98 20.46 8.36
N ASN A 8 -8.02 21.23 7.98
CA ASN A 8 -8.34 22.50 8.61
C ASN A 8 -9.26 22.36 9.85
N SER A 9 -9.73 21.16 10.15
CA SER A 9 -10.65 20.95 11.30
C SER A 9 -10.00 21.11 12.67
N GLY A 10 -8.66 21.10 12.75
CA GLY A 10 -7.91 21.10 14.00
C GLY A 10 -8.04 19.80 14.81
N LYS A 11 -8.61 18.75 14.23
CA LYS A 11 -8.79 17.44 14.85
C LYS A 11 -7.91 16.40 14.16
N PRO A 12 -7.47 15.33 14.87
CA PRO A 12 -6.86 14.19 14.23
C PRO A 12 -7.78 13.59 13.16
N PHE A 13 -7.22 13.18 12.03
CA PHE A 13 -7.97 12.54 10.97
C PHE A 13 -7.18 11.38 10.36
N ASN A 14 -7.89 10.46 9.73
CA ASN A 14 -7.36 9.46 8.82
C ASN A 14 -8.17 9.54 7.51
N LEU A 15 -7.48 9.58 6.39
CA LEU A 15 -8.09 9.59 5.06
C LEU A 15 -7.40 8.53 4.20
N ASN A 16 -8.17 7.54 3.77
CA ASN A 16 -7.74 6.57 2.78
C ASN A 16 -8.27 6.99 1.41
N MET A 17 -7.39 7.01 0.41
CA MET A 17 -7.73 7.27 -0.98
C MET A 17 -7.28 6.10 -1.83
N LEU A 18 -8.17 5.54 -2.61
CA LEU A 18 -7.86 4.55 -3.63
C LEU A 18 -7.90 5.24 -5.00
N THR A 19 -6.81 5.11 -5.75
CA THR A 19 -6.75 5.52 -7.16
C THR A 19 -6.97 4.28 -8.03
N VAL A 20 -7.78 4.40 -9.08
CA VAL A 20 -8.17 3.25 -9.92
C VAL A 20 -7.69 3.38 -11.37
N ASP A 21 -6.99 4.46 -11.70
CA ASP A 21 -6.52 4.72 -13.07
C ASP A 21 -5.62 3.62 -13.61
N THR A 22 -4.82 3.01 -12.74
CA THR A 22 -3.86 1.95 -13.09
C THR A 22 -4.42 0.52 -12.94
N HIS A 23 -5.75 0.39 -12.81
CA HIS A 23 -6.38 -0.93 -12.80
C HIS A 23 -6.26 -1.61 -14.17
N PHE A 24 -5.99 -2.92 -14.19
CA PHE A 24 -5.91 -3.70 -15.42
C PHE A 24 -7.33 -3.88 -16.05
N GLU A 25 -7.47 -4.13 -17.37
CA GLU A 25 -6.41 -4.12 -18.37
C GLU A 25 -6.16 -2.70 -18.89
N ASP A 26 -4.94 -2.42 -19.34
CA ASP A 26 -4.52 -1.18 -20.01
C ASP A 26 -4.70 0.11 -19.20
N GLY A 27 -5.24 0.05 -17.99
CA GLY A 27 -5.57 1.22 -17.18
C GLY A 27 -6.67 2.11 -17.81
N HIS A 28 -6.96 3.22 -17.16
CA HIS A 28 -8.00 4.17 -17.57
C HIS A 28 -7.37 5.54 -17.90
N PRO A 29 -7.15 5.87 -19.19
CA PRO A 29 -6.59 7.16 -19.57
C PRO A 29 -7.57 8.30 -19.29
N CYS A 30 -7.04 9.40 -18.77
CA CYS A 30 -7.78 10.65 -18.58
C CYS A 30 -7.23 11.77 -19.47
N ASP A 31 -7.89 12.93 -19.49
CA ASP A 31 -7.48 14.09 -20.30
C ASP A 31 -6.07 14.63 -20.01
N LYS A 32 -5.50 14.25 -18.87
CA LYS A 32 -4.12 14.61 -18.47
C LYS A 32 -3.07 13.62 -18.94
N CYS A 33 -3.47 12.45 -19.45
CA CYS A 33 -2.54 11.45 -19.92
C CYS A 33 -1.87 11.92 -21.23
N GLN A 34 -0.56 11.72 -21.30
CA GLN A 34 0.25 12.05 -22.46
C GLN A 34 0.67 10.76 -23.17
N ASN A 35 0.59 10.73 -24.49
CA ASN A 35 1.06 9.62 -25.31
C ASN A 35 2.59 9.67 -25.49
N ARG A 36 3.33 9.27 -24.45
CA ARG A 36 4.79 9.22 -24.45
C ARG A 36 5.34 7.84 -24.81
N TYR A 37 4.57 6.81 -24.57
CA TYR A 37 4.91 5.41 -24.77
C TYR A 37 3.96 4.78 -25.78
N SER A 38 4.39 3.72 -26.45
CA SER A 38 3.55 2.93 -27.36
C SER A 38 2.40 2.24 -26.64
N GLU A 39 2.65 1.80 -25.41
CA GLU A 39 1.69 1.08 -24.60
C GLU A 39 0.80 2.06 -23.81
N GLN A 40 -0.53 1.87 -23.90
CA GLN A 40 -1.50 2.69 -23.16
C GLN A 40 -1.24 2.61 -21.66
N TYR A 41 -1.04 1.40 -21.14
CA TYR A 41 -0.83 1.19 -19.71
C TYR A 41 0.38 1.96 -19.16
N ALA A 42 1.50 1.99 -19.90
CA ALA A 42 2.66 2.80 -19.53
C ALA A 42 2.35 4.30 -19.47
N ASN A 43 1.52 4.80 -20.38
CA ASN A 43 1.07 6.20 -20.38
C ASN A 43 0.18 6.51 -19.17
N VAL A 44 -0.69 5.57 -18.79
CA VAL A 44 -1.58 5.70 -17.61
C VAL A 44 -0.77 5.68 -16.32
N ILE A 45 0.18 4.74 -16.15
CA ILE A 45 1.08 4.69 -14.99
C ILE A 45 1.86 6.01 -14.85
N ALA A 46 2.45 6.49 -15.94
CA ALA A 46 3.19 7.74 -15.95
C ALA A 46 2.28 8.96 -15.65
N CYS A 47 1.02 8.93 -16.06
CA CYS A 47 0.02 9.94 -15.76
C CYS A 47 -0.34 9.93 -14.27
N SER A 48 -0.64 8.77 -13.71
CA SER A 48 -0.95 8.60 -12.29
C SER A 48 0.21 9.08 -11.41
N ALA A 49 1.45 8.71 -11.75
CA ALA A 49 2.64 9.17 -11.02
C ALA A 49 2.75 10.70 -10.98
N ARG A 50 2.51 11.40 -12.11
CA ARG A 50 2.51 12.87 -12.15
C ARG A 50 1.38 13.49 -11.35
N GLN A 51 0.21 12.84 -11.30
CA GLN A 51 -0.91 13.31 -10.49
C GLN A 51 -0.62 13.16 -8.99
N VAL A 52 0.01 12.05 -8.59
CA VAL A 52 0.50 11.85 -7.21
C VAL A 52 1.56 12.89 -6.85
N GLU A 53 2.54 13.17 -7.73
CA GLU A 53 3.52 14.23 -7.54
C GLU A 53 2.85 15.59 -7.32
N SER A 54 1.92 15.98 -8.21
CA SER A 54 1.18 17.23 -8.10
C SER A 54 0.36 17.32 -6.80
N PHE A 55 -0.22 16.21 -6.38
CA PHE A 55 -0.94 16.11 -5.11
C PHE A 55 -0.01 16.32 -3.91
N LEU A 56 1.17 15.70 -3.91
CA LEU A 56 2.15 15.87 -2.85
C LEU A 56 2.69 17.31 -2.79
N GLU A 57 2.96 17.94 -3.94
CA GLU A 57 3.37 19.35 -3.98
C GLU A 57 2.28 20.28 -3.42
N TRP A 58 1.01 19.97 -3.68
CA TRP A 58 -0.09 20.67 -3.05
C TRP A 58 -0.15 20.41 -1.53
N CYS A 59 0.04 19.17 -1.07
CA CYS A 59 0.09 18.83 0.36
C CYS A 59 1.17 19.63 1.09
N LYS A 60 2.36 19.77 0.52
CA LYS A 60 3.48 20.52 1.10
C LYS A 60 3.16 22.00 1.38
N GLN A 61 2.18 22.57 0.70
CA GLN A 61 1.74 23.95 0.89
C GLN A 61 0.69 24.12 1.99
N GLN A 62 0.24 23.01 2.60
CA GLN A 62 -0.81 23.04 3.60
C GLN A 62 -0.25 23.16 5.01
N ALA A 63 -0.93 23.92 5.87
CA ALA A 63 -0.48 24.15 7.26
C ALA A 63 -0.41 22.87 8.12
N TRP A 64 -1.14 21.83 7.74
CA TRP A 64 -1.16 20.54 8.44
C TRP A 64 -0.09 19.55 7.94
N TYR A 65 0.64 19.87 6.86
CA TYR A 65 1.56 18.94 6.19
C TYR A 65 2.61 18.37 7.14
N ASP A 66 3.31 19.21 7.89
CA ASP A 66 4.40 18.77 8.76
C ASP A 66 3.92 17.89 9.94
N ASN A 67 2.63 17.92 10.23
CA ASN A 67 2.01 17.10 11.27
C ASN A 67 1.15 15.97 10.71
N THR A 68 1.40 15.57 9.47
CA THR A 68 0.63 14.52 8.80
C THR A 68 1.57 13.52 8.13
N THR A 69 1.50 12.28 8.54
CA THR A 69 2.17 11.18 7.84
C THR A 69 1.37 10.79 6.62
N ILE A 70 2.05 10.67 5.47
CA ILE A 70 1.44 10.22 4.22
C ILE A 70 2.07 8.88 3.83
N LEU A 71 1.25 7.86 3.68
CA LEU A 71 1.64 6.57 3.10
C LEU A 71 1.16 6.52 1.64
N ILE A 72 2.09 6.21 0.74
CA ILE A 72 1.79 5.87 -0.65
C ILE A 72 2.22 4.43 -0.86
N THR A 73 1.30 3.58 -1.28
CA THR A 73 1.61 2.17 -1.55
C THR A 73 0.74 1.61 -2.67
N GLY A 74 1.30 0.70 -3.47
CA GLY A 74 0.49 -0.20 -4.28
C GLY A 74 -0.15 -1.27 -3.41
N ASP A 75 -1.31 -1.74 -3.81
CA ASP A 75 -2.02 -2.84 -3.17
C ASP A 75 -1.43 -4.20 -3.60
N HIS A 76 -1.12 -4.36 -4.88
CA HIS A 76 -0.48 -5.53 -5.47
C HIS A 76 0.25 -5.18 -6.78
N PRO A 77 1.14 -6.04 -7.30
CA PRO A 77 1.68 -5.91 -8.65
C PRO A 77 0.57 -6.00 -9.71
N THR A 78 0.74 -5.31 -10.84
CA THR A 78 -0.26 -5.38 -11.93
C THR A 78 -0.52 -6.80 -12.39
N MET A 79 -1.77 -7.08 -12.74
CA MET A 79 -2.23 -8.33 -13.35
C MET A 79 -2.35 -8.22 -14.88
N ASP A 80 -1.93 -7.11 -15.48
CA ASP A 80 -1.95 -6.88 -16.93
C ASP A 80 -0.94 -7.79 -17.61
N SER A 81 -1.42 -8.89 -18.17
CA SER A 81 -0.57 -9.93 -18.78
C SER A 81 0.15 -9.44 -20.02
N ASP A 82 -0.50 -8.61 -20.85
CA ASP A 82 0.05 -8.13 -22.11
C ASP A 82 1.18 -7.13 -21.85
N PHE A 83 0.99 -6.26 -20.86
CA PHE A 83 2.05 -5.35 -20.43
C PHE A 83 3.26 -6.11 -19.87
N LEU A 84 3.03 -7.22 -19.15
CA LEU A 84 4.10 -8.02 -18.57
C LEU A 84 4.98 -8.71 -19.62
N LEU A 85 4.48 -8.96 -20.83
CA LEU A 85 5.31 -9.50 -21.94
C LEU A 85 6.45 -8.57 -22.34
N ASN A 86 6.36 -7.27 -21.99
CA ASN A 86 7.38 -6.28 -22.29
C ASN A 86 8.38 -6.07 -21.13
N ILE A 87 8.25 -6.83 -20.04
CA ILE A 87 9.13 -6.75 -18.87
C ILE A 87 10.09 -7.92 -18.88
N ASP A 88 11.35 -7.67 -18.55
CA ASP A 88 12.37 -8.69 -18.41
C ASP A 88 11.91 -9.79 -17.42
N GLU A 89 12.06 -11.05 -17.82
CA GLU A 89 11.65 -12.21 -16.99
C GLU A 89 12.39 -12.26 -15.65
N ASP A 90 13.62 -11.75 -15.60
CA ASP A 90 14.43 -11.68 -14.37
C ASP A 90 14.10 -10.47 -13.48
N TYR A 91 13.16 -9.59 -13.90
CA TYR A 91 12.79 -8.42 -13.11
C TYR A 91 11.95 -8.79 -11.88
N ASP A 92 12.51 -8.55 -10.70
CA ASP A 92 11.83 -8.78 -9.42
C ASP A 92 10.75 -7.70 -9.18
N ARG A 93 9.52 -8.03 -9.50
CA ARG A 93 8.35 -7.15 -9.43
C ARG A 93 7.97 -6.87 -7.99
N ARG A 94 7.86 -5.59 -7.64
CA ARG A 94 7.51 -5.13 -6.29
C ARG A 94 6.52 -3.98 -6.36
N VAL A 95 5.71 -3.83 -5.32
CA VAL A 95 4.89 -2.63 -5.13
C VAL A 95 5.75 -1.49 -4.59
N PHE A 96 5.45 -0.29 -5.05
CA PHE A 96 6.05 0.93 -4.49
C PHE A 96 5.46 1.18 -3.10
N THR A 97 6.31 1.56 -2.14
CA THR A 97 5.86 1.97 -0.80
C THR A 97 6.73 3.12 -0.30
N ALA A 98 6.10 4.19 0.15
CA ALA A 98 6.79 5.35 0.73
C ALA A 98 6.02 5.91 1.93
N TYR A 99 6.75 6.22 3.00
CA TYR A 99 6.25 6.92 4.19
C TYR A 99 6.86 8.31 4.22
N ILE A 100 6.04 9.35 4.19
CA ILE A 100 6.44 10.76 4.21
C ILE A 100 6.05 11.35 5.57
N ASN A 101 6.91 12.19 6.14
CA ASN A 101 6.73 12.82 7.46
C ASN A 101 6.51 11.80 8.59
N SER A 102 7.25 10.69 8.57
CA SER A 102 7.21 9.73 9.66
C SER A 102 7.78 10.30 10.94
N ALA A 103 7.11 10.07 12.07
CA ALA A 103 7.62 10.35 13.42
C ALA A 103 8.78 9.42 13.83
N ARG A 104 9.05 8.36 13.06
CA ARG A 104 10.16 7.43 13.26
C ARG A 104 11.22 7.62 12.19
N THR A 105 12.47 7.48 12.58
CA THR A 105 13.60 7.52 11.63
C THR A 105 13.90 6.11 11.15
N TYR A 106 13.99 5.94 9.83
CA TYR A 106 14.43 4.70 9.22
C TYR A 106 15.97 4.57 9.37
N ASN A 107 16.44 3.40 9.80
CA ASN A 107 17.86 3.16 10.04
C ASN A 107 18.70 2.93 8.77
N GLY A 108 18.08 2.92 7.59
CA GLY A 108 18.74 2.73 6.30
C GLY A 108 19.00 1.27 5.92
N GLU A 109 18.61 0.31 6.75
CA GLU A 109 18.76 -1.12 6.44
C GLU A 109 17.79 -1.57 5.36
N LYS A 110 18.29 -2.28 4.35
CA LYS A 110 17.42 -2.87 3.33
C LYS A 110 16.65 -4.04 3.94
N ARG A 111 15.32 -3.88 4.04
CA ARG A 111 14.40 -4.87 4.59
C ARG A 111 13.70 -5.67 3.49
N GLN A 112 13.44 -6.95 3.76
CA GLN A 112 12.49 -7.74 2.97
C GLN A 112 11.16 -7.80 3.73
N TYR A 113 10.08 -7.40 3.09
CA TYR A 113 8.78 -7.28 3.74
C TYR A 113 7.63 -7.52 2.75
N SER A 114 6.45 -7.73 3.29
CA SER A 114 5.21 -7.91 2.56
C SER A 114 4.19 -6.81 2.90
N SER A 115 3.02 -6.83 2.26
CA SER A 115 1.92 -5.91 2.57
C SER A 115 1.40 -6.04 4.01
N PHE A 116 1.61 -7.18 4.69
CA PHE A 116 1.27 -7.34 6.11
C PHE A 116 2.01 -6.34 7.01
N ASP A 117 3.24 -5.99 6.66
CA ASP A 117 4.11 -5.11 7.44
C ASP A 117 3.73 -3.63 7.29
N THR A 118 2.89 -3.29 6.32
CA THR A 118 2.49 -1.91 6.02
C THR A 118 1.72 -1.28 7.16
N PHE A 119 0.74 -1.98 7.74
CA PHE A 119 -0.12 -1.42 8.79
C PHE A 119 0.60 -1.16 10.12
N PRO A 120 1.34 -2.12 10.72
CA PRO A 120 2.13 -1.81 11.92
C PRO A 120 3.18 -0.73 11.67
N THR A 121 3.78 -0.68 10.48
CA THR A 121 4.73 0.38 10.13
C THR A 121 4.04 1.74 10.03
N LEU A 122 2.82 1.81 9.47
CA LEU A 122 2.02 3.04 9.44
C LEU A 122 1.71 3.54 10.85
N LEU A 123 1.28 2.67 11.76
CA LEU A 123 1.03 3.05 13.14
C LEU A 123 2.30 3.57 13.83
N ALA A 124 3.43 2.89 13.63
CA ALA A 124 4.71 3.37 14.15
C ALA A 124 5.10 4.72 13.53
N SER A 125 4.84 4.94 12.24
CA SER A 125 5.17 6.18 11.54
C SER A 125 4.41 7.41 12.06
N ILE A 126 3.24 7.23 12.66
CA ILE A 126 2.49 8.30 13.34
C ILE A 126 2.83 8.41 14.84
N GLY A 127 3.84 7.67 15.31
CA GLY A 127 4.35 7.74 16.67
C GLY A 127 3.76 6.73 17.65
N ALA A 128 2.89 5.82 17.20
CA ALA A 128 2.36 4.77 18.07
C ALA A 128 3.45 3.76 18.47
N ASP A 129 3.43 3.31 19.70
CA ASP A 129 4.24 2.22 20.18
C ASP A 129 3.46 0.90 20.06
N ILE A 130 4.11 -0.11 19.48
CA ILE A 130 3.52 -1.44 19.25
C ILE A 130 4.27 -2.43 20.12
N GLU A 131 3.57 -3.05 21.05
CA GLU A 131 4.17 -4.08 21.92
C GLU A 131 4.72 -5.24 21.08
N GLY A 132 5.99 -5.58 21.31
CA GLY A 132 6.70 -6.60 20.55
C GLY A 132 6.96 -6.25 19.08
N ASN A 133 6.64 -5.02 18.63
CA ASN A 133 6.77 -4.56 17.24
C ASN A 133 6.00 -5.38 16.21
N LYS A 134 5.03 -6.18 16.62
CA LYS A 134 4.22 -7.06 15.77
C LYS A 134 2.73 -6.76 15.93
N LEU A 135 2.00 -6.78 14.82
CA LEU A 135 0.54 -6.67 14.81
C LEU A 135 -0.04 -7.60 13.75
N GLY A 136 -0.76 -8.63 14.20
CA GLY A 136 -1.20 -9.70 13.31
C GLY A 136 -0.02 -10.42 12.67
N LEU A 137 0.00 -10.49 11.35
CA LEU A 137 1.12 -11.07 10.56
C LEU A 137 2.20 -10.04 10.20
N GLY A 138 2.03 -8.77 10.56
CA GLY A 138 2.95 -7.71 10.18
C GLY A 138 3.90 -7.30 11.29
N VAL A 139 5.05 -6.77 10.88
CA VAL A 139 6.12 -6.26 11.72
C VAL A 139 6.36 -4.79 11.43
N ASN A 140 6.59 -3.99 12.46
CA ASN A 140 7.02 -2.61 12.34
C ASN A 140 8.43 -2.52 11.73
N LEU A 141 8.53 -2.00 10.51
CA LEU A 141 9.78 -1.91 9.75
C LEU A 141 10.78 -0.88 10.31
N TYR A 142 10.37 -0.02 11.23
CA TYR A 142 11.29 0.85 11.97
C TYR A 142 12.00 0.12 13.13
N SER A 143 11.57 -1.11 13.46
CA SER A 143 12.21 -1.94 14.47
C SER A 143 13.27 -2.85 13.87
N SER A 144 14.10 -3.45 14.75
CA SER A 144 15.05 -4.51 14.37
C SER A 144 14.44 -5.91 14.34
N SER A 145 13.13 -6.04 14.61
CA SER A 145 12.44 -7.33 14.55
C SER A 145 12.36 -7.85 13.14
N SER A 146 12.68 -9.11 12.92
CA SER A 146 12.59 -9.74 11.58
C SER A 146 11.13 -9.84 11.12
N THR A 147 10.90 -9.56 9.84
CA THR A 147 9.63 -9.84 9.17
C THR A 147 9.49 -11.33 8.87
N PHE A 148 8.29 -11.82 8.61
CA PHE A 148 8.11 -13.20 8.15
C PHE A 148 8.78 -13.46 6.80
N THR A 149 8.88 -12.44 5.94
CA THR A 149 9.61 -12.53 4.67
C THR A 149 11.11 -12.74 4.90
N GLU A 150 11.68 -12.08 5.91
CA GLU A 150 13.10 -12.29 6.31
C GLU A 150 13.33 -13.62 7.00
N GLU A 151 12.36 -14.13 7.77
CA GLU A 151 12.48 -15.40 8.50
C GLU A 151 12.33 -16.63 7.60
N MET A 152 11.43 -16.62 6.65
CA MET A 152 11.06 -17.82 5.88
C MET A 152 10.97 -17.64 4.35
N GLY A 153 11.19 -16.43 3.85
CA GLY A 153 11.07 -16.11 2.43
C GLY A 153 9.61 -16.06 1.93
N VAL A 154 9.43 -15.61 0.69
CA VAL A 154 8.10 -15.49 0.07
C VAL A 154 7.40 -16.83 -0.07
N GLU A 155 8.13 -17.87 -0.49
CA GLU A 155 7.58 -19.23 -0.63
C GLU A 155 7.10 -19.78 0.70
N GLY A 156 7.91 -19.65 1.76
CA GLY A 156 7.55 -20.13 3.09
C GLY A 156 6.33 -19.42 3.68
N ILE A 157 6.12 -18.11 3.38
CA ILE A 157 4.91 -17.40 3.75
C ILE A 157 3.71 -17.94 2.97
N ASN A 158 3.84 -18.08 1.66
CA ASN A 158 2.76 -18.57 0.80
C ASN A 158 2.30 -19.96 1.23
N ASP A 159 3.22 -20.88 1.53
CA ASP A 159 2.90 -22.21 2.04
C ASP A 159 2.07 -22.15 3.33
N LYS A 160 2.36 -21.18 4.20
CA LYS A 160 1.59 -20.98 5.44
C LYS A 160 0.21 -20.38 5.16
N LEU A 161 0.11 -19.43 4.22
CA LEU A 161 -1.14 -18.72 3.92
C LEU A 161 -2.16 -19.61 3.19
N ILE A 162 -1.71 -20.54 2.33
CA ILE A 162 -2.60 -21.49 1.65
C ILE A 162 -3.00 -22.68 2.53
N ALA A 163 -2.38 -22.82 3.71
CA ALA A 163 -2.76 -23.88 4.63
C ALA A 163 -4.21 -23.69 5.10
N LYS A 164 -4.96 -24.81 5.12
CA LYS A 164 -6.34 -24.82 5.58
C LYS A 164 -6.46 -24.33 7.03
N SER A 165 -7.34 -23.37 7.27
CA SER A 165 -7.63 -22.84 8.60
C SER A 165 -9.07 -23.19 9.00
N GLU A 166 -9.25 -24.09 9.95
CA GLU A 166 -10.58 -24.44 10.51
C GLU A 166 -11.26 -23.19 11.12
N PHE A 167 -10.50 -22.27 11.71
CA PHE A 167 -11.05 -21.03 12.23
C PHE A 167 -11.68 -20.18 11.12
N MET A 168 -10.99 -20.00 9.99
CA MET A 168 -11.51 -19.22 8.87
C MET A 168 -12.71 -19.89 8.19
N GLU A 169 -12.70 -21.22 8.08
CA GLU A 169 -13.83 -21.98 7.55
C GLU A 169 -15.07 -21.82 8.42
N ASN A 170 -14.92 -21.93 9.74
CA ASN A 170 -16.02 -21.73 10.68
C ASN A 170 -16.53 -20.27 10.65
N LEU A 171 -15.64 -19.29 10.53
CA LEU A 171 -16.03 -17.88 10.43
C LEU A 171 -16.82 -17.60 9.14
N SER A 172 -16.39 -18.13 8.00
CA SER A 172 -17.09 -17.95 6.72
C SER A 172 -18.45 -18.68 6.68
N SER A 173 -18.59 -19.81 7.36
CA SER A 173 -19.88 -20.53 7.45
C SER A 173 -20.92 -19.77 8.28
N GLN A 174 -20.51 -19.09 9.35
CA GLN A 174 -21.40 -18.27 10.18
C GLN A 174 -21.97 -17.05 9.44
N THR A 175 -21.17 -16.42 8.56
CA THR A 175 -21.64 -15.26 7.79
C THR A 175 -22.60 -15.61 6.66
N SER A 176 -22.65 -16.88 6.22
CA SER A 176 -23.57 -17.33 5.18
C SER A 176 -24.96 -17.69 5.74
N GLU A 177 -25.12 -17.90 7.04
CA GLU A 177 -26.41 -18.17 7.67
C GLU A 177 -27.20 -16.89 8.02
N ASP A 178 -26.50 -15.76 8.26
CA ASP A 178 -27.15 -14.47 8.57
C ASP A 178 -27.64 -13.69 7.33
N GLY A 179 -27.34 -14.15 6.13
CA GLY A 179 -27.67 -13.46 4.85
C GLY A 179 -28.93 -13.96 4.13
N SER A 180 -29.73 -14.86 4.72
CA SER A 180 -30.90 -15.48 4.05
C SER A 180 -32.27 -14.95 4.48
N ASP A 181 -32.33 -13.89 5.31
CA ASP A 181 -33.60 -13.29 5.74
C ASP A 181 -33.56 -11.76 5.58
N GLU A 182 -33.57 -11.25 4.30
CA GLU A 182 -34.12 -9.93 3.94
C GLU A 182 -34.60 -9.91 2.49
#